data_b882139abc79d7953a20253990d49dcb
#
_entry.id   b882139abc79d7953a20253990d49dcb
#
_cell.length_a   1.000
_cell.length_b   1.000
_cell.length_c   1.000
_cell.angle_alpha   90.00
_cell.angle_beta   90.00
_cell.angle_gamma   90.00
#
_symmetry.space_group_name_H-M   'P 1'
#
loop_
_entity.id
_entity.type
_entity.pdbx_description
1 polymer ?
#
loop_
_entity_poly.entity_id
_entity_poly.type
_entity_poly.pdbx_seq_one_letter_code
_entity_poly.pdbx_strand_id
1 'polypeptide(L)'
;MHVLVVHNRYASAQPSGENKVVDQEVALLREGGHRVEVFERRSDDIAARSLPGKATVPLLVPWNPAVRRELTARLRADRPDVVHVHNVFPLLSPAVLAACADAGVPAVATLHNYTQVCPPGTLQRDGRPCAECVGSTPLPAVRHGCYRGSRLATVPLAVSLSVNRRRWWSGVRRFLCISAAQRDVLVRSGMPSERLAVKHNFVPDPQARRTGAGEHLLYLGRLAEPKGVRLLMA
;
A
#
# COMPACT_ATOMS: atom_id res chain seq x y z
N MET A 1 -10.83 -5.42 -20.87
CA MET A 1 -11.39 -5.41 -19.51
C MET A 1 -11.52 -3.97 -19.02
N HIS A 2 -12.48 -3.73 -18.12
CA HIS A 2 -12.58 -2.46 -17.39
C HIS A 2 -11.97 -2.64 -16.00
N VAL A 3 -10.92 -1.90 -15.69
CA VAL A 3 -10.16 -1.97 -14.43
C VAL A 3 -10.31 -0.65 -13.69
N LEU A 4 -10.74 -0.70 -12.42
CA LEU A 4 -10.69 0.46 -11.54
C LEU A 4 -9.49 0.33 -10.59
N VAL A 5 -8.50 1.20 -10.74
CA VAL A 5 -7.34 1.28 -9.84
C VAL A 5 -7.69 2.16 -8.64
N VAL A 6 -7.44 1.67 -7.43
CA VAL A 6 -7.69 2.39 -6.17
C VAL A 6 -6.36 2.66 -5.46
N HIS A 7 -6.03 3.94 -5.27
CA HIS A 7 -4.75 4.34 -4.69
C HIS A 7 -4.82 5.62 -3.85
N ASN A 8 -4.23 5.58 -2.66
CA ASN A 8 -3.95 6.78 -1.87
C ASN A 8 -2.53 7.25 -2.16
N ARG A 9 -2.39 8.32 -2.93
CA ARG A 9 -1.08 8.89 -3.26
C ARG A 9 -0.40 9.46 -2.02
N TYR A 10 0.90 9.22 -1.92
CA TYR A 10 1.75 9.92 -0.96
C TYR A 10 1.86 11.41 -1.32
N ALA A 11 2.23 12.22 -0.32
CA ALA A 11 2.38 13.66 -0.51
C ALA A 11 3.40 13.97 -1.62
N SER A 12 3.10 14.99 -2.42
CA SER A 12 3.90 15.41 -3.59
C SER A 12 5.32 15.84 -3.22
N ALA A 13 5.49 16.38 -2.00
CA ALA A 13 6.80 16.75 -1.46
C ALA A 13 7.75 15.54 -1.20
N GLN A 14 7.23 14.31 -1.25
CA GLN A 14 8.02 13.10 -1.02
C GLN A 14 7.99 12.21 -2.27
N PRO A 15 9.11 12.09 -3.00
CA PRO A 15 9.21 11.13 -4.09
C PRO A 15 8.82 9.72 -3.61
N SER A 16 7.83 9.13 -4.27
CA SER A 16 7.31 7.82 -3.93
C SER A 16 7.47 6.85 -5.09
N GLY A 17 8.28 5.81 -4.88
CA GLY A 17 8.37 4.70 -5.83
C GLY A 17 7.04 3.99 -6.05
N GLU A 18 6.19 3.93 -5.01
CA GLU A 18 4.86 3.34 -5.10
C GLU A 18 3.94 4.13 -6.04
N ASN A 19 3.87 5.47 -5.92
CA ASN A 19 3.12 6.31 -6.86
C ASN A 19 3.58 6.07 -8.31
N LYS A 20 4.91 5.99 -8.52
CA LYS A 20 5.48 5.75 -9.85
C LYS A 20 5.08 4.38 -10.42
N VAL A 21 5.10 3.34 -9.59
CA VAL A 21 4.67 1.98 -10.00
C VAL A 21 3.19 1.99 -10.40
N VAL A 22 2.34 2.66 -9.64
CA VAL A 22 0.90 2.77 -9.97
C VAL A 22 0.71 3.47 -11.32
N ASP A 23 1.40 4.58 -11.55
CA ASP A 23 1.31 5.32 -12.83
C ASP A 23 1.78 4.46 -14.01
N GLN A 24 2.90 3.72 -13.85
CA GLN A 24 3.40 2.81 -14.88
C GLN A 24 2.44 1.64 -15.13
N GLU A 25 1.83 1.09 -14.10
CA GLU A 25 0.88 -0.01 -14.22
C GLU A 25 -0.41 0.44 -14.93
N VAL A 26 -0.92 1.64 -14.61
CA VAL A 26 -2.06 2.25 -15.30
C VAL A 26 -1.74 2.47 -16.79
N ALA A 27 -0.54 2.99 -17.11
CA ALA A 27 -0.11 3.20 -18.48
C ALA A 27 -0.04 1.87 -19.24
N LEU A 28 0.63 0.86 -18.69
CA LEU A 28 0.77 -0.47 -19.30
C LEU A 28 -0.58 -1.14 -19.58
N LEU A 29 -1.52 -1.06 -18.64
CA LEU A 29 -2.85 -1.62 -18.82
C LEU A 29 -3.63 -0.91 -19.95
N ARG A 30 -3.49 0.42 -20.05
CA ARG A 30 -4.10 1.20 -21.13
C ARG A 30 -3.48 0.88 -22.50
N GLU A 31 -2.17 0.77 -22.57
CA GLU A 31 -1.44 0.33 -23.75
C GLU A 31 -1.85 -1.09 -24.20
N GLY A 32 -2.16 -1.96 -23.21
CA GLY A 32 -2.70 -3.28 -23.44
C GLY A 32 -4.18 -3.31 -23.87
N GLY A 33 -4.80 -2.15 -24.19
CA GLY A 33 -6.18 -2.04 -24.67
C GLY A 33 -7.24 -2.18 -23.57
N HIS A 34 -6.89 -2.02 -22.30
CA HIS A 34 -7.86 -2.06 -21.21
C HIS A 34 -8.43 -0.65 -20.92
N ARG A 35 -9.73 -0.59 -20.59
CA ARG A 35 -10.31 0.63 -20.01
C ARG A 35 -9.85 0.73 -18.56
N VAL A 36 -9.07 1.76 -18.22
CA VAL A 36 -8.52 1.95 -16.87
C VAL A 36 -8.93 3.29 -16.31
N GLU A 37 -9.64 3.24 -15.20
CA GLU A 37 -10.00 4.39 -14.39
C GLU A 37 -9.26 4.37 -13.06
N VAL A 38 -9.10 5.55 -12.44
CA VAL A 38 -8.42 5.68 -11.17
C VAL A 38 -9.35 6.35 -10.16
N PHE A 39 -9.48 5.73 -8.99
CA PHE A 39 -10.12 6.29 -7.81
C PHE A 39 -9.04 6.59 -6.79
N GLU A 40 -8.68 7.87 -6.66
CA GLU A 40 -7.56 8.27 -5.81
C GLU A 40 -7.95 9.27 -4.72
N ARG A 41 -7.11 9.31 -3.68
CA ARG A 41 -7.01 10.39 -2.70
C ARG A 41 -5.53 10.78 -2.59
N ARG A 42 -5.26 12.02 -2.23
CA ARG A 42 -3.90 12.53 -2.08
C ARG A 42 -3.62 12.88 -0.64
N SER A 43 -2.48 12.46 -0.13
CA SER A 43 -2.07 12.84 1.24
C SER A 43 -1.87 14.34 1.38
N ASP A 44 -1.62 15.07 0.28
CA ASP A 44 -1.59 16.54 0.25
C ASP A 44 -2.92 17.16 0.70
N ASP A 45 -4.06 16.52 0.40
CA ASP A 45 -5.38 17.00 0.80
C ASP A 45 -5.53 17.14 2.32
N ILE A 46 -4.70 16.42 3.10
CA ILE A 46 -4.68 16.56 4.56
C ILE A 46 -4.14 17.92 4.98
N ALA A 47 -3.13 18.43 4.27
CA ALA A 47 -2.54 19.74 4.58
C ALA A 47 -3.56 20.88 4.38
N ALA A 48 -4.43 20.75 3.36
CA ALA A 48 -5.46 21.72 3.04
C ALA A 48 -6.69 21.70 4.00
N ARG A 49 -6.81 20.65 4.84
CA ARG A 49 -7.94 20.56 5.79
C ARG A 49 -7.78 21.55 6.94
N SER A 50 -8.92 22.00 7.48
CA SER A 50 -8.97 22.73 8.75
C SER A 50 -8.40 21.92 9.91
N LEU A 51 -8.05 22.55 11.03
CA LEU A 51 -7.52 21.83 12.20
C LEU A 51 -8.46 20.72 12.69
N PRO A 52 -9.78 20.93 12.85
CA PRO A 52 -10.70 19.83 13.17
C PRO A 52 -10.69 18.72 12.10
N GLY A 53 -10.61 19.09 10.81
CA GLY A 53 -10.54 18.13 9.72
C GLY A 53 -9.27 17.28 9.74
N LYS A 54 -8.13 17.84 10.15
CA LYS A 54 -6.89 17.09 10.38
C LYS A 54 -7.01 16.12 11.54
N ALA A 55 -7.65 16.54 12.63
CA ALA A 55 -7.87 15.71 13.82
C ALA A 55 -8.79 14.49 13.54
N THR A 56 -9.62 14.52 12.51
CA THR A 56 -10.46 13.36 12.13
C THR A 56 -9.71 12.31 11.32
N VAL A 57 -8.58 12.63 10.70
CA VAL A 57 -7.83 11.68 9.84
C VAL A 57 -7.48 10.39 10.56
N PRO A 58 -6.97 10.40 11.81
CA PRO A 58 -6.70 9.15 12.54
C PRO A 58 -7.90 8.24 12.71
N LEU A 59 -9.12 8.81 12.84
CA LEU A 59 -10.36 8.05 12.97
C LEU A 59 -10.79 7.41 11.64
N LEU A 60 -10.42 8.03 10.52
CA LEU A 60 -10.72 7.53 9.17
C LEU A 60 -9.76 6.42 8.73
N VAL A 61 -8.58 6.29 9.35
CA VAL A 61 -7.59 5.26 9.02
C VAL A 61 -8.15 3.84 9.17
N PRO A 62 -8.80 3.45 10.28
CA PRO A 62 -9.44 2.15 10.39
C PRO A 62 -10.64 1.98 9.47
N TRP A 63 -11.44 3.04 9.31
CA TRP A 63 -12.70 2.98 8.58
C TRP A 63 -13.17 4.33 8.08
N ASN A 64 -13.35 4.47 6.76
CA ASN A 64 -13.87 5.67 6.14
C ASN A 64 -15.25 5.40 5.49
N PRO A 65 -16.37 5.74 6.17
CA PRO A 65 -17.71 5.45 5.66
C PRO A 65 -18.07 6.28 4.43
N ALA A 66 -17.51 7.47 4.28
CA ALA A 66 -17.75 8.31 3.11
C ALA A 66 -17.14 7.66 1.85
N VAL A 67 -15.92 7.15 1.95
CA VAL A 67 -15.27 6.42 0.85
C VAL A 67 -16.05 5.16 0.50
N ARG A 68 -16.53 4.39 1.49
CA ARG A 68 -17.37 3.22 1.21
C ARG A 68 -18.60 3.60 0.38
N ARG A 69 -19.35 4.63 0.80
CA ARG A 69 -20.58 5.06 0.08
C ARG A 69 -20.27 5.54 -1.34
N GLU A 70 -19.29 6.42 -1.47
CA GLU A 70 -18.87 6.99 -2.75
C GLU A 70 -18.40 5.91 -3.73
N LEU A 71 -17.51 5.03 -3.28
CA LEU A 71 -16.99 3.96 -4.12
C LEU A 71 -18.07 2.93 -4.47
N THR A 72 -18.94 2.55 -3.52
CA THR A 72 -20.07 1.65 -3.81
C THR A 72 -20.99 2.23 -4.87
N ALA A 73 -21.33 3.53 -4.77
CA ALA A 73 -22.17 4.21 -5.78
C ALA A 73 -21.50 4.17 -7.16
N ARG A 74 -20.20 4.49 -7.23
CA ARG A 74 -19.43 4.44 -8.48
C ARG A 74 -19.37 3.05 -9.08
N LEU A 75 -19.09 2.01 -8.28
CA LEU A 75 -19.02 0.62 -8.73
C LEU A 75 -20.36 0.08 -9.23
N ARG A 76 -21.48 0.61 -8.73
CA ARG A 76 -22.82 0.24 -9.21
C ARG A 76 -23.20 0.98 -10.47
N ALA A 77 -22.79 2.24 -10.63
CA ALA A 77 -23.09 3.06 -11.80
C ALA A 77 -22.30 2.62 -13.04
N ASP A 78 -21.06 2.25 -12.87
CA ASP A 78 -20.17 1.84 -13.96
C ASP A 78 -19.28 0.67 -13.45
N ARG A 79 -19.85 -0.53 -13.57
CA ARG A 79 -19.30 -1.75 -12.98
C ARG A 79 -18.00 -2.19 -13.69
N PRO A 80 -16.82 -2.09 -13.05
CA PRO A 80 -15.59 -2.64 -13.60
C PRO A 80 -15.56 -4.18 -13.48
N ASP A 81 -14.74 -4.82 -14.30
CA ASP A 81 -14.48 -6.26 -14.21
C ASP A 81 -13.68 -6.58 -12.93
N VAL A 82 -12.81 -5.66 -12.50
CA VAL A 82 -11.97 -5.83 -11.32
C VAL A 82 -11.59 -4.47 -10.72
N VAL A 83 -11.50 -4.44 -9.38
CA VAL A 83 -10.88 -3.34 -8.64
C VAL A 83 -9.46 -3.73 -8.26
N HIS A 84 -8.47 -2.95 -8.69
CA HIS A 84 -7.08 -3.15 -8.33
C HIS A 84 -6.67 -2.17 -7.22
N VAL A 85 -6.46 -2.69 -6.03
CA VAL A 85 -6.16 -1.90 -4.83
C VAL A 85 -4.64 -1.85 -4.62
N HIS A 86 -4.10 -0.65 -4.42
CA HIS A 86 -2.72 -0.43 -4.00
C HIS A 86 -2.69 0.07 -2.56
N ASN A 87 -2.33 1.33 -2.32
CA ASN A 87 -2.35 1.91 -0.99
C ASN A 87 -3.75 2.46 -0.64
N VAL A 88 -4.21 2.20 0.57
CA VAL A 88 -5.48 2.74 1.07
C VAL A 88 -5.30 3.74 2.22
N PHE A 89 -4.08 3.99 2.67
CA PHE A 89 -3.79 4.85 3.82
C PHE A 89 -3.22 6.20 3.41
N PRO A 90 -3.60 7.28 4.14
CA PRO A 90 -4.49 7.28 5.30
C PRO A 90 -5.97 7.58 4.99
N LEU A 91 -6.35 7.98 3.76
CA LEU A 91 -7.65 8.60 3.49
C LEU A 91 -8.71 7.65 2.92
N LEU A 92 -8.32 6.57 2.24
CA LEU A 92 -9.26 5.60 1.65
C LEU A 92 -9.74 4.56 2.66
N SER A 93 -8.84 4.01 3.47
CA SER A 93 -9.06 2.93 4.44
C SER A 93 -9.48 1.58 3.81
N PRO A 94 -9.47 0.47 4.58
CA PRO A 94 -10.00 -0.82 4.12
C PRO A 94 -11.51 -0.83 3.80
N ALA A 95 -12.21 0.28 3.98
CA ALA A 95 -13.61 0.46 3.56
C ALA A 95 -13.79 0.27 2.04
N VAL A 96 -12.73 0.44 1.23
CA VAL A 96 -12.73 0.14 -0.21
C VAL A 96 -13.07 -1.33 -0.50
N LEU A 97 -12.62 -2.26 0.33
CA LEU A 97 -12.93 -3.69 0.17
C LEU A 97 -14.40 -4.00 0.49
N ALA A 98 -14.98 -3.28 1.47
CA ALA A 98 -16.40 -3.39 1.73
C ALA A 98 -17.23 -2.84 0.57
N ALA A 99 -16.82 -1.72 -0.04
CA ALA A 99 -17.47 -1.18 -1.22
C ALA A 99 -17.44 -2.18 -2.39
N CYS A 100 -16.32 -2.87 -2.61
CA CYS A 100 -16.22 -3.94 -3.61
C CYS A 100 -17.20 -5.08 -3.32
N ALA A 101 -17.29 -5.53 -2.07
CA ALA A 101 -18.21 -6.58 -1.64
C ALA A 101 -19.69 -6.16 -1.82
N ASP A 102 -20.04 -4.92 -1.40
CA ASP A 102 -21.39 -4.34 -1.54
C ASP A 102 -21.83 -4.21 -3.00
N ALA A 103 -20.91 -4.06 -3.93
CA ALA A 103 -21.16 -3.97 -5.36
C ALA A 103 -20.97 -5.32 -6.10
N GLY A 104 -20.49 -6.35 -5.43
CA GLY A 104 -20.20 -7.65 -6.02
C GLY A 104 -19.08 -7.60 -7.07
N VAL A 105 -18.13 -6.69 -6.94
CA VAL A 105 -16.98 -6.53 -7.86
C VAL A 105 -15.75 -7.19 -7.22
N PRO A 106 -15.02 -8.07 -7.92
CA PRO A 106 -13.84 -8.71 -7.39
C PRO A 106 -12.70 -7.68 -7.16
N ALA A 107 -11.93 -7.86 -6.07
CA ALA A 107 -10.77 -7.05 -5.77
C ALA A 107 -9.48 -7.88 -5.84
N VAL A 108 -8.43 -7.28 -6.43
CA VAL A 108 -7.04 -7.72 -6.33
C VAL A 108 -6.22 -6.64 -5.65
N ALA A 109 -5.09 -6.97 -5.03
CA ALA A 109 -4.29 -5.98 -4.34
C ALA A 109 -2.79 -6.18 -4.57
N THR A 110 -2.08 -5.12 -4.97
CA THR A 110 -0.61 -5.08 -4.95
C THR A 110 -0.12 -4.58 -3.59
N LEU A 111 0.76 -5.35 -2.97
CA LEU A 111 1.31 -5.05 -1.65
C LEU A 111 2.70 -4.44 -1.80
N HIS A 112 2.82 -3.12 -1.62
CA HIS A 112 4.09 -2.39 -1.77
C HIS A 112 4.94 -2.38 -0.50
N ASN A 113 4.35 -2.78 0.62
CA ASN A 113 4.96 -2.80 1.94
C ASN A 113 4.30 -3.88 2.81
N TYR A 114 4.58 -3.89 4.11
CA TYR A 114 4.09 -4.92 5.04
C TYR A 114 2.92 -4.45 5.93
N THR A 115 2.12 -3.47 5.50
CA THR A 115 0.98 -2.97 6.29
C THR A 115 -0.09 -4.01 6.60
N GLN A 116 -0.06 -5.16 5.95
CA GLN A 116 -0.94 -6.30 6.25
C GLN A 116 -0.57 -7.04 7.55
N VAL A 117 0.66 -6.86 8.04
CA VAL A 117 1.20 -7.59 9.19
C VAL A 117 1.98 -6.71 10.17
N CYS A 118 2.27 -5.46 9.79
CA CYS A 118 3.04 -4.50 10.57
C CYS A 118 2.40 -3.11 10.42
N PRO A 119 1.91 -2.45 11.49
CA PRO A 119 1.23 -1.16 11.38
C PRO A 119 1.98 -0.09 10.56
N PRO A 120 3.28 0.19 10.78
CA PRO A 120 4.02 1.10 9.91
C PRO A 120 4.46 0.49 8.56
N GLY A 121 4.32 -0.83 8.37
CA GLY A 121 4.65 -1.51 7.12
C GLY A 121 6.13 -1.71 6.84
N THR A 122 7.02 -1.47 7.81
CA THR A 122 8.47 -1.47 7.58
C THR A 122 9.19 -2.75 7.99
N LEU A 123 8.61 -3.54 8.90
CA LEU A 123 9.28 -4.68 9.57
C LEU A 123 10.65 -4.30 10.16
N GLN A 124 10.77 -3.08 10.65
CA GLN A 124 11.99 -2.55 11.24
C GLN A 124 11.66 -1.75 12.50
N ARG A 125 12.53 -1.85 13.50
CA ARG A 125 12.51 -1.07 14.72
C ARG A 125 13.94 -0.80 15.20
N ASP A 126 14.23 0.44 15.55
CA ASP A 126 15.54 0.86 16.10
C ASP A 126 16.73 0.40 15.22
N GLY A 127 16.59 0.56 13.89
CA GLY A 127 17.61 0.16 12.92
C GLY A 127 17.75 -1.35 12.69
N ARG A 128 16.92 -2.19 13.31
CA ARG A 128 17.01 -3.66 13.23
C ARG A 128 15.74 -4.27 12.63
N PRO A 129 15.85 -5.41 11.91
CA PRO A 129 14.68 -6.18 11.48
C PRO A 129 13.78 -6.53 12.68
N CYS A 130 12.46 -6.40 12.52
CA CYS A 130 11.48 -6.70 13.55
C CYS A 130 10.27 -7.45 12.97
N ALA A 131 9.92 -8.58 13.57
CA ALA A 131 8.79 -9.41 13.16
C ALA A 131 7.76 -9.64 14.29
N GLU A 132 7.80 -8.87 15.37
CA GLU A 132 6.96 -9.10 16.57
C GLU A 132 5.44 -9.07 16.29
N CYS A 133 5.01 -8.34 15.26
CA CYS A 133 3.61 -8.27 14.85
C CYS A 133 3.22 -9.33 13.80
N VAL A 134 4.20 -10.04 13.22
CA VAL A 134 3.95 -11.05 12.17
C VAL A 134 3.31 -12.29 12.79
N GLY A 135 2.15 -12.71 12.28
CA GLY A 135 1.40 -13.85 12.83
C GLY A 135 0.77 -13.60 14.21
N SER A 136 0.87 -12.38 14.73
CA SER A 136 0.45 -11.99 16.07
C SER A 136 -0.50 -10.78 16.03
N THR A 137 -0.65 -10.09 17.15
CA THR A 137 -1.40 -8.85 17.27
C THR A 137 -0.50 -7.65 16.98
N PRO A 138 -1.05 -6.51 16.55
CA PRO A 138 -0.26 -5.29 16.34
C PRO A 138 0.06 -4.52 17.64
N LEU A 139 -0.24 -5.09 18.82
CA LEU A 139 0.00 -4.45 20.11
C LEU A 139 1.49 -4.07 20.35
N PRO A 140 2.48 -4.91 19.99
CA PRO A 140 3.88 -4.52 20.09
C PRO A 140 4.19 -3.20 19.37
N ALA A 141 3.61 -2.95 18.18
CA ALA A 141 3.83 -1.70 17.46
C ALA A 141 3.32 -0.47 18.23
N VAL A 142 2.17 -0.60 18.92
CA VAL A 142 1.64 0.48 19.78
C VAL A 142 2.56 0.69 20.98
N ARG A 143 2.95 -0.40 21.65
CA ARG A 143 3.84 -0.34 22.84
C ARG A 143 5.14 0.39 22.54
N HIS A 144 5.71 0.13 21.37
CA HIS A 144 6.98 0.71 20.92
C HIS A 144 6.84 2.04 20.16
N GLY A 145 5.61 2.50 19.89
CA GLY A 145 5.39 3.74 19.12
C GLY A 145 5.95 3.69 17.71
N CYS A 146 5.86 2.55 17.03
CA CYS A 146 6.55 2.27 15.76
C CYS A 146 6.22 3.24 14.62
N TYR A 147 5.09 3.94 14.67
CA TYR A 147 4.74 4.95 13.69
C TYR A 147 5.07 6.35 14.22
N ARG A 148 6.01 7.04 13.57
CA ARG A 148 6.47 8.41 13.92
C ARG A 148 6.99 8.55 15.35
N GLY A 149 7.49 7.49 15.95
CA GLY A 149 7.97 7.53 17.35
C GLY A 149 6.86 7.74 18.38
N SER A 150 5.57 7.58 18.02
CA SER A 150 4.44 7.92 18.87
C SER A 150 3.46 6.75 19.03
N ARG A 151 3.16 6.40 20.27
CA ARG A 151 2.15 5.39 20.61
C ARG A 151 0.77 5.81 20.08
N LEU A 152 0.37 7.07 20.32
CA LEU A 152 -0.93 7.59 19.86
C LEU A 152 -1.05 7.58 18.34
N ALA A 153 0.01 7.97 17.61
CA ALA A 153 0.00 7.94 16.16
C ALA A 153 -0.03 6.51 15.60
N THR A 154 0.45 5.52 16.36
CA THR A 154 0.44 4.10 15.95
C THR A 154 -0.92 3.44 16.14
N VAL A 155 -1.73 3.88 17.12
CA VAL A 155 -3.04 3.27 17.44
C VAL A 155 -3.96 3.15 16.22
N PRO A 156 -4.21 4.18 15.40
CA PRO A 156 -5.13 4.07 14.27
C PRO A 156 -4.73 2.97 13.27
N LEU A 157 -3.44 2.81 13.00
CA LEU A 157 -2.90 1.78 12.10
C LEU A 157 -3.05 0.39 12.71
N ALA A 158 -2.75 0.25 14.01
CA ALA A 158 -2.89 -1.00 14.74
C ALA A 158 -4.36 -1.45 14.81
N VAL A 159 -5.27 -0.52 15.11
CA VAL A 159 -6.72 -0.78 15.08
C VAL A 159 -7.16 -1.19 13.68
N SER A 160 -6.75 -0.43 12.64
CA SER A 160 -7.07 -0.77 11.25
C SER A 160 -6.64 -2.19 10.88
N LEU A 161 -5.41 -2.56 11.22
CA LEU A 161 -4.88 -3.90 10.97
C LEU A 161 -5.69 -4.97 11.72
N SER A 162 -6.02 -4.75 12.99
CA SER A 162 -6.76 -5.72 13.81
C SER A 162 -8.18 -5.95 13.29
N VAL A 163 -8.96 -4.87 13.12
CA VAL A 163 -10.40 -4.98 12.80
C VAL A 163 -10.67 -5.35 11.35
N ASN A 164 -9.71 -5.07 10.44
CA ASN A 164 -9.88 -5.34 9.02
C ASN A 164 -9.11 -6.56 8.51
N ARG A 165 -8.37 -7.28 9.38
CA ARG A 165 -7.59 -8.46 8.97
C ARG A 165 -8.41 -9.47 8.17
N ARG A 166 -9.58 -9.88 8.69
CA ARG A 166 -10.47 -10.82 7.98
C ARG A 166 -10.96 -10.24 6.65
N ARG A 167 -11.33 -8.96 6.62
CA ARG A 167 -11.82 -8.30 5.41
C ARG A 167 -10.75 -8.28 4.31
N TRP A 168 -9.50 -8.02 4.64
CA TRP A 168 -8.40 -8.14 3.70
C TRP A 168 -8.27 -9.59 3.22
N TRP A 169 -8.14 -10.54 4.13
CA TRP A 169 -7.82 -11.91 3.77
C TRP A 169 -8.94 -12.62 3.00
N SER A 170 -10.20 -12.31 3.26
CA SER A 170 -11.34 -12.91 2.56
C SER A 170 -11.82 -12.09 1.35
N GLY A 171 -11.73 -10.76 1.42
CA GLY A 171 -12.28 -9.84 0.41
C GLY A 171 -11.39 -9.63 -0.82
N VAL A 172 -10.11 -9.98 -0.75
CA VAL A 172 -9.16 -9.87 -1.85
C VAL A 172 -8.97 -11.23 -2.50
N ARG A 173 -9.25 -11.34 -3.80
CA ARG A 173 -9.12 -12.60 -4.55
C ARG A 173 -7.66 -13.01 -4.77
N ARG A 174 -6.80 -12.04 -5.07
CA ARG A 174 -5.37 -12.26 -5.29
C ARG A 174 -4.56 -11.10 -4.75
N PHE A 175 -3.52 -11.42 -4.00
CA PHE A 175 -2.50 -10.46 -3.58
C PHE A 175 -1.27 -10.59 -4.47
N LEU A 176 -0.78 -9.47 -4.95
CA LEU A 176 0.42 -9.37 -5.76
C LEU A 176 1.55 -8.86 -4.86
N CYS A 177 2.45 -9.76 -4.49
CA CYS A 177 3.64 -9.45 -3.69
C CYS A 177 4.75 -8.98 -4.62
N ILE A 178 5.46 -7.91 -4.26
CA ILE A 178 6.53 -7.35 -5.10
C ILE A 178 7.83 -8.17 -5.05
N SER A 179 7.91 -9.18 -4.19
CA SER A 179 9.03 -10.11 -4.11
C SER A 179 8.63 -11.45 -3.47
N ALA A 180 9.42 -12.49 -3.71
CA ALA A 180 9.25 -13.78 -3.05
C ALA A 180 9.44 -13.66 -1.52
N ALA A 181 10.43 -12.87 -1.08
CA ALA A 181 10.66 -12.63 0.35
C ALA A 181 9.44 -12.00 1.04
N GLN A 182 8.75 -11.05 0.38
CA GLN A 182 7.52 -10.48 0.92
C GLN A 182 6.42 -11.54 1.01
N ARG A 183 6.21 -12.33 -0.04
CA ARG A 183 5.24 -13.43 -0.03
C ARG A 183 5.50 -14.38 1.15
N ASP A 184 6.74 -14.78 1.37
CA ASP A 184 7.11 -15.73 2.41
C ASP A 184 6.85 -15.19 3.82
N VAL A 185 7.06 -13.88 4.06
CA VAL A 185 6.68 -13.23 5.33
C VAL A 185 5.16 -13.26 5.51
N LEU A 186 4.39 -13.00 4.46
CA LEU A 186 2.93 -12.98 4.53
C LEU A 186 2.35 -14.39 4.74
N VAL A 187 2.92 -15.41 4.13
CA VAL A 187 2.58 -16.83 4.39
C VAL A 187 2.83 -17.17 5.85
N ARG A 188 4.00 -16.83 6.40
CA ARG A 188 4.30 -17.04 7.83
C ARG A 188 3.36 -16.29 8.77
N SER A 189 2.75 -15.21 8.31
CA SER A 189 1.74 -14.48 9.10
C SER A 189 0.35 -15.14 9.12
N GLY A 190 0.17 -16.21 8.35
CA GLY A 190 -1.09 -16.95 8.20
C GLY A 190 -1.96 -16.48 7.03
N MET A 191 -1.44 -15.66 6.12
CA MET A 191 -2.18 -15.36 4.89
C MET A 191 -2.26 -16.58 3.98
N PRO A 192 -3.42 -16.82 3.33
CA PRO A 192 -3.63 -17.97 2.44
C PRO A 192 -2.64 -17.95 1.27
N SER A 193 -1.74 -18.93 1.22
CA SER A 193 -0.66 -19.01 0.22
C SER A 193 -1.20 -19.07 -1.22
N GLU A 194 -2.33 -19.71 -1.42
CA GLU A 194 -3.02 -19.86 -2.71
C GLU A 194 -3.52 -18.51 -3.27
N ARG A 195 -3.65 -17.49 -2.43
CA ARG A 195 -4.04 -16.14 -2.84
C ARG A 195 -2.84 -15.21 -3.08
N LEU A 196 -1.63 -15.63 -2.77
CA LEU A 196 -0.42 -14.85 -2.90
C LEU A 196 0.32 -15.21 -4.19
N ALA A 197 0.54 -14.23 -5.05
CA ALA A 197 1.36 -14.36 -6.25
C ALA A 197 2.51 -13.35 -6.20
N VAL A 198 3.66 -13.69 -6.77
CA VAL A 198 4.77 -12.74 -6.91
C VAL A 198 4.62 -12.02 -8.25
N LYS A 199 4.60 -10.70 -8.20
CA LYS A 199 4.63 -9.80 -9.36
C LYS A 199 5.62 -8.68 -9.04
N HIS A 200 6.81 -8.77 -9.61
CA HIS A 200 7.82 -7.72 -9.42
C HIS A 200 7.34 -6.38 -9.98
N ASN A 201 7.81 -5.30 -9.39
CA ASN A 201 7.70 -3.99 -10.01
C ASN A 201 8.51 -4.00 -11.31
N PHE A 202 8.07 -3.23 -12.28
CA PHE A 202 8.74 -3.11 -13.57
C PHE A 202 9.03 -1.64 -13.87
N VAL A 203 9.90 -1.42 -14.81
CA VAL A 203 10.13 -0.14 -15.47
C VAL A 203 10.05 -0.36 -16.97
N PRO A 204 9.58 0.61 -17.75
CA PRO A 204 9.66 0.53 -19.21
C PRO A 204 11.11 0.30 -19.64
N ASP A 205 11.33 -0.52 -20.64
CA ASP A 205 12.66 -0.73 -21.21
C ASP A 205 13.14 0.58 -21.83
N PRO A 206 14.23 1.18 -21.32
CA PRO A 206 14.76 2.43 -21.87
C PRO A 206 15.40 2.26 -23.25
N GLN A 207 15.45 1.04 -23.80
CA GLN A 207 16.15 0.69 -25.05
C GLN A 207 17.66 1.07 -25.02
N ALA A 208 18.15 1.51 -23.87
CA ALA A 208 19.54 1.89 -23.67
C ALA A 208 20.37 0.69 -23.21
N ARG A 209 21.52 0.50 -23.82
CA ARG A 209 22.47 -0.53 -23.43
C ARG A 209 23.75 0.11 -22.92
N ARG A 210 24.34 -0.53 -21.92
CA ARG A 210 25.65 -0.14 -21.43
C ARG A 210 26.70 -0.37 -22.52
N THR A 211 27.52 0.64 -22.80
CA THR A 211 28.54 0.61 -23.84
C THR A 211 29.95 0.33 -23.32
N GLY A 212 30.16 0.21 -22.00
CA GLY A 212 31.48 -0.01 -21.43
C GLY A 212 31.45 -0.45 -19.96
N ALA A 213 32.62 -0.67 -19.39
CA ALA A 213 32.78 -0.92 -17.96
C ALA A 213 32.40 0.32 -17.15
N GLY A 214 31.75 0.14 -15.99
CA GLY A 214 31.44 1.25 -15.10
C GLY A 214 32.63 1.52 -14.18
N GLU A 215 32.91 2.80 -13.98
CA GLU A 215 33.98 3.28 -13.11
C GLU A 215 33.45 3.78 -11.76
N HIS A 216 32.12 3.85 -11.63
CA HIS A 216 31.47 4.47 -10.47
C HIS A 216 30.36 3.57 -9.90
N LEU A 217 30.15 3.67 -8.59
CA LEU A 217 28.98 3.14 -7.91
C LEU A 217 27.90 4.22 -7.89
N LEU A 218 26.70 3.88 -8.41
CA LEU A 218 25.55 4.78 -8.38
C LEU A 218 24.58 4.34 -7.29
N TYR A 219 24.32 5.22 -6.33
CA TYR A 219 23.21 5.07 -5.39
C TYR A 219 21.99 5.85 -5.85
N LEU A 220 20.88 5.15 -6.05
CA LEU A 220 19.60 5.74 -6.41
C LEU A 220 18.58 5.48 -5.30
N GLY A 221 18.20 6.50 -4.55
CA GLY A 221 17.23 6.38 -3.47
C GLY A 221 17.24 7.56 -2.51
N ARG A 222 16.31 7.57 -1.56
CA ARG A 222 16.31 8.56 -0.50
C ARG A 222 17.53 8.36 0.41
N LEU A 223 18.21 9.43 0.75
CA LEU A 223 19.29 9.41 1.76
C LEU A 223 18.67 9.26 3.16
N ALA A 224 18.30 8.04 3.51
CA ALA A 224 17.66 7.71 4.77
C ALA A 224 18.22 6.39 5.31
N GLU A 225 18.34 6.28 6.62
CA GLU A 225 18.94 5.12 7.30
C GLU A 225 18.32 3.77 6.86
N PRO A 226 16.98 3.61 6.73
CA PRO A 226 16.39 2.36 6.26
C PRO A 226 16.77 1.95 4.83
N LYS A 227 17.43 2.84 4.07
CA LYS A 227 17.93 2.57 2.72
C LYS A 227 19.39 2.12 2.66
N GLY A 228 20.02 1.93 3.82
CA GLY A 228 21.35 1.37 3.91
C GLY A 228 22.50 2.28 3.43
N VAL A 229 22.28 3.60 3.34
CA VAL A 229 23.29 4.55 2.84
C VAL A 229 24.58 4.48 3.66
N ARG A 230 24.44 4.40 4.99
CA ARG A 230 25.63 4.26 5.88
C ARG A 230 26.38 2.97 5.63
N LEU A 231 25.67 1.88 5.35
CA LEU A 231 26.30 0.58 5.04
C LEU A 231 27.03 0.61 3.70
N LEU A 232 26.56 1.42 2.74
CA LEU A 232 27.24 1.60 1.46
C LEU A 232 28.52 2.42 1.59
N MET A 233 28.58 3.32 2.59
CA MET A 233 29.73 4.23 2.79
C MET A 233 30.76 3.66 3.79
N ALA A 234 30.48 2.57 4.45
CA ALA A 234 31.39 1.87 5.37
C ALA A 234 32.24 0.84 4.59
#